data_7722844c0c6a9ee23eaafb71134234e8
#
_entry.id   7722844c0c6a9ee23eaafb71134234e8
#
_cell.length_a   1.000
_cell.length_b   1.000
_cell.length_c   1.000
_cell.angle_alpha   90.00
_cell.angle_beta   90.00
_cell.angle_gamma   90.00
#
_symmetry.space_group_name_H-M   'P 1'
#
loop_
_entity.id
_entity.type
_entity.pdbx_description
1 polymer ?
#
loop_
_entity_poly.entity_id
_entity_poly.type
_entity_poly.pdbx_seq_one_letter_code
_entity_poly.pdbx_strand_id
1 'polypeptide(L)'
;MWKVASSGRGILKTYVQDHDEDLYRRGMYTFIKRTVPPPTMLMFDASPRDICEVTRHSTNTPLQALIMLNDPTVLEAARVLADQLLKEQTSTEGKIQKSYRLILGRRASSEEIAIMVNYHSKQLEYFGNSSEQAEQFIAIGEYPMEEIKDKVELAALMQIVHTIYNLEEAITKT
;
A
#
# COMPACT_ATOMS: atom_id res chain seq x y z
N MET A 1 -14.79 10.63 3.02
CA MET A 1 -14.22 11.55 4.01
C MET A 1 -13.95 12.93 3.40
N TRP A 2 -13.27 13.05 2.28
CA TRP A 2 -12.97 14.33 1.60
C TRP A 2 -14.19 15.14 1.18
N LYS A 3 -15.29 14.51 0.75
CA LYS A 3 -16.55 15.20 0.41
C LYS A 3 -17.13 15.98 1.59
N VAL A 4 -16.94 15.51 2.81
CA VAL A 4 -17.38 16.19 4.03
C VAL A 4 -16.43 17.33 4.39
N ALA A 5 -15.14 17.14 4.16
CA ALA A 5 -14.11 18.16 4.39
C ALA A 5 -14.19 19.34 3.39
N SER A 6 -14.86 19.16 2.26
CA SER A 6 -15.02 20.17 1.21
C SER A 6 -16.19 21.14 1.42
N SER A 7 -16.93 21.05 2.54
CA SER A 7 -18.07 21.94 2.87
C SER A 7 -17.62 23.35 3.25
N GLY A 8 -16.84 24.00 2.40
CA GLY A 8 -16.37 25.38 2.59
C GLY A 8 -17.02 26.37 1.64
N ARG A 9 -16.87 27.68 1.90
CA ARG A 9 -17.23 28.77 0.95
C ARG A 9 -16.03 29.09 0.06
N GLY A 10 -16.24 29.35 -1.23
CA GLY A 10 -15.22 29.79 -2.18
C GLY A 10 -14.76 28.75 -3.18
N ILE A 11 -13.62 28.99 -3.84
CA ILE A 11 -13.08 28.21 -4.95
C ILE A 11 -12.74 26.76 -4.52
N LEU A 12 -12.43 26.54 -3.25
CA LEU A 12 -12.09 25.23 -2.67
C LEU A 12 -13.29 24.49 -2.08
N LYS A 13 -14.50 24.82 -2.55
CA LYS A 13 -15.74 24.20 -2.08
C LYS A 13 -15.86 22.72 -2.43
N THR A 14 -15.24 22.32 -3.53
CA THR A 14 -15.33 20.96 -4.05
C THR A 14 -13.95 20.35 -4.09
N TYR A 15 -13.79 19.19 -3.47
CA TYR A 15 -12.61 18.35 -3.63
C TYR A 15 -12.80 17.47 -4.87
N VAL A 16 -11.86 17.56 -5.77
CA VAL A 16 -11.77 16.67 -6.94
C VAL A 16 -10.48 15.84 -6.76
N GLN A 17 -10.60 14.55 -6.76
CA GLN A 17 -9.44 13.65 -6.72
C GLN A 17 -8.70 13.74 -8.06
N ASP A 18 -7.38 13.80 -7.99
CA ASP A 18 -6.54 13.65 -9.19
C ASP A 18 -6.63 12.22 -9.72
N HIS A 19 -6.40 12.05 -11.01
CA HIS A 19 -6.41 10.79 -11.72
C HIS A 19 -5.15 10.66 -12.59
N ASP A 20 -4.92 9.48 -13.14
CA ASP A 20 -3.79 9.18 -14.02
C ASP A 20 -2.43 9.46 -13.36
N GLU A 21 -1.51 10.08 -14.06
CA GLU A 21 -0.16 10.38 -13.56
C GLU A 21 -0.13 11.32 -12.35
N ASP A 22 -1.13 12.18 -12.21
CA ASP A 22 -1.23 13.13 -11.11
C ASP A 22 -1.48 12.43 -9.76
N LEU A 23 -2.09 11.24 -9.79
CA LEU A 23 -2.32 10.41 -8.59
C LEU A 23 -1.01 9.94 -7.94
N TYR A 24 0.05 9.74 -8.73
CA TYR A 24 1.33 9.17 -8.29
C TYR A 24 2.38 10.22 -7.89
N ARG A 25 1.99 11.47 -7.76
CA ARG A 25 2.89 12.53 -7.30
C ARG A 25 3.26 12.35 -5.84
N ARG A 26 4.49 12.73 -5.50
CA ARG A 26 4.94 12.74 -4.10
C ARG A 26 4.06 13.64 -3.24
N GLY A 27 3.86 13.29 -1.99
CA GLY A 27 3.00 14.01 -1.03
C GLY A 27 3.32 15.50 -0.86
N MET A 28 4.53 15.96 -1.27
CA MET A 28 4.88 17.38 -1.28
C MET A 28 4.06 18.20 -2.28
N TYR A 29 3.48 17.57 -3.29
CA TYR A 29 2.62 18.21 -4.30
C TYR A 29 1.14 18.12 -3.93
N THR A 30 0.80 17.42 -2.85
CA THR A 30 -0.57 17.31 -2.38
C THR A 30 -1.04 18.63 -1.82
N PHE A 31 -2.21 19.09 -2.27
CA PHE A 31 -2.84 20.29 -1.72
C PHE A 31 -3.21 20.07 -0.25
N ILE A 32 -2.74 20.94 0.63
CA ILE A 32 -3.02 20.90 2.07
C ILE A 32 -3.93 22.08 2.44
N LYS A 33 -5.18 21.75 2.76
CA LYS A 33 -6.10 22.70 3.37
C LYS A 33 -5.84 22.70 4.88
N ARG A 34 -5.29 23.82 5.43
CA ARG A 34 -4.90 23.89 6.85
C ARG A 34 -6.03 23.58 7.83
N THR A 35 -7.26 23.95 7.50
CA THR A 35 -8.44 23.64 8.33
C THR A 35 -8.81 22.15 8.35
N VAL A 36 -8.44 21.41 7.30
CA VAL A 36 -8.70 19.96 7.17
C VAL A 36 -7.54 19.35 6.37
N PRO A 37 -6.40 19.10 7.00
CA PRO A 37 -5.28 18.43 6.33
C PRO A 37 -5.64 17.01 5.89
N PRO A 38 -4.91 16.43 4.92
CA PRO A 38 -5.12 15.06 4.50
C PRO A 38 -5.04 14.07 5.68
N PRO A 39 -6.08 13.28 5.96
CA PRO A 39 -6.11 12.41 7.13
C PRO A 39 -4.94 11.42 7.18
N THR A 40 -4.55 10.85 6.04
CA THR A 40 -3.40 9.93 5.95
C THR A 40 -2.10 10.62 6.35
N MET A 41 -1.89 11.87 5.93
CA MET A 41 -0.70 12.62 6.32
C MET A 41 -0.66 12.88 7.84
N LEU A 42 -1.80 13.21 8.46
CA LEU A 42 -1.88 13.42 9.90
C LEU A 42 -1.60 12.12 10.68
N MET A 43 -2.13 10.99 10.20
CA MET A 43 -1.92 9.70 10.85
C MET A 43 -0.47 9.22 10.79
N PHE A 44 0.30 9.70 9.79
CA PHE A 44 1.74 9.44 9.66
C PHE A 44 2.60 10.63 10.12
N ASP A 45 2.15 11.35 11.13
CA ASP A 45 2.89 12.41 11.84
C ASP A 45 3.38 13.55 10.91
N ALA A 46 2.68 13.81 9.81
CA ALA A 46 2.99 14.99 9.01
C ALA A 46 2.57 16.26 9.76
N SER A 47 3.44 17.28 9.72
CA SER A 47 3.14 18.56 10.34
C SER A 47 1.82 19.15 9.81
N PRO A 48 0.91 19.61 10.70
CA PRO A 48 -0.33 20.27 10.33
C PRO A 48 -0.11 21.61 9.62
N ARG A 49 1.13 22.13 9.65
CA ARG A 49 1.54 23.42 9.07
C ARG A 49 0.85 24.66 9.66
N ASP A 50 0.29 24.51 10.85
CA ASP A 50 -0.31 25.63 11.60
C ASP A 50 0.72 26.35 12.47
N ILE A 51 1.69 25.63 12.97
CA ILE A 51 2.78 26.11 13.81
C ILE A 51 4.13 25.60 13.28
N CYS A 52 5.20 26.31 13.61
CA CYS A 52 6.55 25.85 13.33
C CYS A 52 6.92 24.69 14.27
N GLU A 53 7.15 23.51 13.73
CA GLU A 53 7.66 22.36 14.46
C GLU A 53 9.14 22.18 14.17
N VAL A 54 9.95 22.17 15.23
CA VAL A 54 11.42 21.99 15.13
C VAL A 54 11.76 20.51 14.92
N THR A 55 10.99 19.62 15.52
CA THR A 55 11.15 18.17 15.42
C THR A 55 9.80 17.52 15.13
N ARG A 56 9.78 16.55 14.22
CA ARG A 56 8.59 15.73 13.98
C ARG A 56 8.48 14.65 15.04
N HIS A 57 7.28 14.42 15.51
CA HIS A 57 6.97 13.21 16.27
C HIS A 57 7.07 12.00 15.31
N SER A 58 7.52 10.87 15.84
CA SER A 58 7.46 9.59 15.15
C SER A 58 6.67 8.64 16.05
N THR A 59 5.49 8.24 15.58
CA THR A 59 4.63 7.32 16.32
C THR A 59 4.44 6.04 15.54
N ASN A 60 4.21 4.95 16.26
CA ASN A 60 3.76 3.69 15.69
C ASN A 60 2.43 3.33 16.36
N THR A 61 1.34 3.48 15.62
CA THR A 61 -0.01 3.31 16.13
C THR A 61 -0.77 2.22 15.38
N PRO A 62 -1.70 1.51 16.04
CA PRO A 62 -2.58 0.56 15.35
C PRO A 62 -3.39 1.18 14.19
N LEU A 63 -3.63 2.48 14.27
CA LEU A 63 -4.36 3.20 13.21
C LEU A 63 -3.52 3.34 11.94
N GLN A 64 -2.20 3.52 12.05
CA GLN A 64 -1.28 3.50 10.92
C GLN A 64 -1.29 2.13 10.22
N ALA A 65 -1.21 1.04 10.99
CA ALA A 65 -1.33 -0.31 10.46
C ALA A 65 -2.68 -0.55 9.76
N LEU A 66 -3.77 -0.05 10.34
CA LEU A 66 -5.11 -0.15 9.73
C LEU A 66 -5.19 0.62 8.40
N ILE A 67 -4.58 1.79 8.31
CA ILE A 67 -4.49 2.55 7.06
C ILE A 67 -3.69 1.75 6.02
N MET A 68 -2.51 1.25 6.37
CA MET A 68 -1.68 0.45 5.46
C MET A 68 -2.42 -0.78 4.93
N LEU A 69 -3.30 -1.38 5.73
CA LEU A 69 -4.11 -2.53 5.34
C LEU A 69 -5.28 -2.18 4.41
N ASN A 70 -5.76 -0.93 4.39
CA ASN A 70 -6.99 -0.57 3.70
C ASN A 70 -6.81 0.54 2.65
N ASP A 71 -5.65 1.17 2.57
CA ASP A 71 -5.41 2.26 1.61
C ASP A 71 -5.28 1.69 0.19
N PRO A 72 -6.13 2.11 -0.76
CA PRO A 72 -6.07 1.65 -2.14
C PRO A 72 -4.70 1.87 -2.79
N THR A 73 -3.98 2.92 -2.43
CA THR A 73 -2.64 3.22 -2.98
C THR A 73 -1.62 2.17 -2.55
N VAL A 74 -1.69 1.71 -1.30
CA VAL A 74 -0.80 0.66 -0.80
C VAL A 74 -1.14 -0.69 -1.43
N LEU A 75 -2.43 -0.99 -1.56
CA LEU A 75 -2.90 -2.21 -2.22
C LEU A 75 -2.49 -2.24 -3.70
N GLU A 76 -2.64 -1.12 -4.40
CA GLU A 76 -2.19 -0.98 -5.78
C GLU A 76 -0.66 -1.15 -5.91
N ALA A 77 0.13 -0.52 -5.04
CA ALA A 77 1.58 -0.70 -5.02
C ALA A 77 1.97 -2.16 -4.78
N ALA A 78 1.26 -2.86 -3.88
CA ALA A 78 1.46 -4.29 -3.66
C ALA A 78 1.13 -5.13 -4.89
N ARG A 79 0.06 -4.80 -5.61
CA ARG A 79 -0.32 -5.46 -6.87
C ARG A 79 0.74 -5.27 -7.95
N VAL A 80 1.19 -4.03 -8.16
CA VAL A 80 2.20 -3.72 -9.18
C VAL A 80 3.51 -4.44 -8.90
N LEU A 81 3.96 -4.46 -7.64
CA LEU A 81 5.16 -5.19 -7.25
C LEU A 81 4.98 -6.71 -7.41
N ALA A 82 3.83 -7.26 -7.03
CA ALA A 82 3.54 -8.68 -7.22
C ALA A 82 3.54 -9.08 -8.70
N ASP A 83 2.94 -8.27 -9.58
CA ASP A 83 2.97 -8.49 -11.04
C ASP A 83 4.40 -8.50 -11.59
N GLN A 84 5.24 -7.55 -11.16
CA GLN A 84 6.65 -7.52 -11.55
C GLN A 84 7.40 -8.79 -11.10
N LEU A 85 7.14 -9.26 -9.88
CA LEU A 85 7.76 -10.47 -9.35
C LEU A 85 7.28 -11.74 -10.05
N LEU A 86 6.03 -11.78 -10.52
CA LEU A 86 5.51 -12.92 -11.30
C LEU A 86 6.16 -13.06 -12.67
N LYS A 87 6.54 -11.95 -13.30
CA LYS A 87 7.25 -11.95 -14.59
C LYS A 87 8.66 -12.53 -14.48
N GLU A 88 9.21 -12.60 -13.29
CA GLU A 88 10.51 -13.19 -13.05
C GLU A 88 10.39 -14.72 -12.89
N GLN A 89 11.23 -15.46 -13.61
CA GLN A 89 11.30 -16.93 -13.52
C GLN A 89 12.07 -17.37 -12.26
N THR A 90 11.51 -17.05 -11.08
CA THR A 90 12.13 -17.32 -9.78
C THR A 90 11.18 -18.16 -8.92
N SER A 91 11.71 -18.93 -7.99
CA SER A 91 10.90 -19.68 -7.01
C SER A 91 10.10 -18.73 -6.11
N THR A 92 9.04 -19.24 -5.48
CA THR A 92 8.24 -18.47 -4.50
C THR A 92 9.11 -17.88 -3.39
N GLU A 93 10.06 -18.64 -2.87
CA GLU A 93 11.04 -18.16 -1.87
C GLU A 93 11.87 -16.98 -2.42
N GLY A 94 12.31 -17.08 -3.67
CA GLY A 94 13.07 -16.04 -4.35
C GLY A 94 12.26 -14.75 -4.51
N LYS A 95 10.97 -14.86 -4.87
CA LYS A 95 10.05 -13.72 -4.96
C LYS A 95 9.84 -13.04 -3.59
N ILE A 96 9.63 -13.83 -2.53
CA ILE A 96 9.53 -13.35 -1.15
C ILE A 96 10.82 -12.66 -0.72
N GLN A 97 11.98 -13.30 -0.94
CA GLN A 97 13.28 -12.71 -0.62
C GLN A 97 13.51 -11.37 -1.32
N LYS A 98 13.08 -11.26 -2.58
CA LYS A 98 13.18 -10.03 -3.36
C LYS A 98 12.23 -8.96 -2.83
N SER A 99 11.01 -9.32 -2.42
CA SER A 99 10.06 -8.40 -1.79
C SER A 99 10.65 -7.78 -0.51
N TYR A 100 11.25 -8.57 0.36
CA TYR A 100 11.95 -8.06 1.56
C TYR A 100 13.07 -7.10 1.21
N ARG A 101 13.86 -7.39 0.18
CA ARG A 101 14.94 -6.50 -0.26
C ARG A 101 14.42 -5.16 -0.79
N LEU A 102 13.36 -5.19 -1.59
CA LEU A 102 12.81 -3.98 -2.20
C LEU A 102 12.06 -3.11 -1.20
N ILE A 103 11.36 -3.71 -0.26
CA ILE A 103 10.51 -2.99 0.71
C ILE A 103 11.33 -2.57 1.94
N LEU A 104 12.09 -3.50 2.53
CA LEU A 104 12.78 -3.30 3.80
C LEU A 104 14.28 -3.04 3.66
N GLY A 105 14.85 -3.23 2.47
CA GLY A 105 16.29 -3.05 2.24
C GLY A 105 17.18 -4.16 2.82
N ARG A 106 16.59 -5.21 3.42
CA ARG A 106 17.30 -6.35 4.01
C ARG A 106 16.89 -7.70 3.41
N ARG A 107 17.61 -8.73 3.77
CA ARG A 107 17.20 -10.11 3.46
C ARG A 107 16.23 -10.62 4.53
N ALA A 108 15.25 -11.42 4.10
CA ALA A 108 14.43 -12.18 5.03
C ALA A 108 15.25 -13.29 5.69
N SER A 109 14.96 -13.59 6.95
CA SER A 109 15.51 -14.76 7.63
C SER A 109 14.87 -16.05 7.10
N SER A 110 15.46 -17.21 7.40
CA SER A 110 14.88 -18.50 7.04
C SER A 110 13.50 -18.74 7.66
N GLU A 111 13.29 -18.24 8.87
CA GLU A 111 12.01 -18.34 9.57
C GLU A 111 10.93 -17.46 8.90
N GLU A 112 11.28 -16.22 8.56
CA GLU A 112 10.38 -15.31 7.83
C GLU A 112 9.97 -15.90 6.48
N ILE A 113 10.92 -16.47 5.74
CA ILE A 113 10.63 -17.13 4.46
C ILE A 113 9.66 -18.29 4.67
N ALA A 114 9.92 -19.17 5.65
CA ALA A 114 9.06 -20.31 5.93
C ALA A 114 7.61 -19.89 6.28
N ILE A 115 7.47 -18.86 7.11
CA ILE A 115 6.17 -18.29 7.46
C ILE A 115 5.46 -17.74 6.21
N MET A 116 6.15 -16.97 5.39
CA MET A 116 5.57 -16.34 4.20
C MET A 116 5.23 -17.36 3.11
N VAL A 117 6.03 -18.41 2.92
CA VAL A 117 5.72 -19.50 2.01
C VAL A 117 4.46 -20.25 2.45
N ASN A 118 4.35 -20.58 3.74
CA ASN A 118 3.13 -21.20 4.28
C ASN A 118 1.90 -20.27 4.11
N TYR A 119 2.08 -19.00 4.36
CA TYR A 119 1.02 -18.01 4.16
C TYR A 119 0.61 -17.91 2.68
N HIS A 120 1.57 -17.87 1.76
CA HIS A 120 1.32 -17.89 0.32
C HIS A 120 0.48 -19.09 -0.10
N SER A 121 0.83 -20.31 0.37
CA SER A 121 0.09 -21.53 0.07
C SER A 121 -1.37 -21.45 0.54
N LYS A 122 -1.60 -20.88 1.73
CA LYS A 122 -2.97 -20.65 2.25
C LYS A 122 -3.74 -19.63 1.41
N GLN A 123 -3.07 -18.58 0.92
CA GLN A 123 -3.71 -17.59 0.06
C GLN A 123 -4.03 -18.15 -1.32
N LEU A 124 -3.19 -19.03 -1.87
CA LEU A 124 -3.49 -19.76 -3.10
C LEU A 124 -4.75 -20.63 -2.94
N GLU A 125 -4.86 -21.35 -1.84
CA GLU A 125 -6.06 -22.15 -1.55
C GLU A 125 -7.30 -21.26 -1.39
N TYR A 126 -7.19 -20.16 -0.65
CA TYR A 126 -8.29 -19.23 -0.42
C TYR A 126 -8.82 -18.62 -1.73
N PHE A 127 -7.94 -18.05 -2.53
CA PHE A 127 -8.31 -17.43 -3.80
C PHE A 127 -8.65 -18.46 -4.89
N GLY A 128 -8.07 -19.67 -4.82
CA GLY A 128 -8.44 -20.78 -5.69
C GLY A 128 -9.89 -21.24 -5.49
N ASN A 129 -10.39 -21.18 -4.26
CA ASN A 129 -11.78 -21.49 -3.94
C ASN A 129 -12.76 -20.37 -4.31
N SER A 130 -12.29 -19.16 -4.54
CA SER A 130 -13.10 -17.98 -4.86
C SER A 130 -12.39 -17.03 -5.83
N SER A 131 -12.36 -17.41 -7.11
CA SER A 131 -11.73 -16.61 -8.17
C SER A 131 -12.32 -15.20 -8.32
N GLU A 132 -13.60 -15.04 -8.01
CA GLU A 132 -14.26 -13.73 -8.01
C GLU A 132 -13.64 -12.78 -6.98
N GLN A 133 -13.32 -13.28 -5.77
CA GLN A 133 -12.64 -12.48 -4.77
C GLN A 133 -11.21 -12.12 -5.18
N ALA A 134 -10.51 -13.02 -5.87
CA ALA A 134 -9.20 -12.71 -6.44
C ALA A 134 -9.30 -11.56 -7.46
N GLU A 135 -10.28 -11.62 -8.37
CA GLU A 135 -10.51 -10.56 -9.35
C GLU A 135 -10.85 -9.21 -8.70
N GLN A 136 -11.73 -9.20 -7.72
CA GLN A 136 -12.08 -7.99 -6.98
C GLN A 136 -10.87 -7.40 -6.24
N PHE A 137 -10.03 -8.26 -5.67
CA PHE A 137 -8.85 -7.84 -4.91
C PHE A 137 -7.78 -7.24 -5.81
N ILE A 138 -7.49 -7.85 -6.96
CA ILE A 138 -6.51 -7.32 -7.91
C ILE A 138 -7.02 -6.10 -8.71
N ALA A 139 -8.33 -5.85 -8.75
CA ALA A 139 -8.91 -4.71 -9.44
C ALA A 139 -8.78 -3.39 -8.68
N ILE A 140 -8.24 -3.40 -7.46
CA ILE A 140 -8.06 -2.19 -6.65
C ILE A 140 -6.96 -1.32 -7.24
N GLY A 141 -7.25 0.00 -7.36
CA GLY A 141 -6.33 1.00 -7.87
C GLY A 141 -6.60 1.37 -9.34
N GLU A 142 -5.91 2.40 -9.82
CA GLU A 142 -6.08 2.96 -11.16
C GLU A 142 -4.91 2.62 -12.11
N TYR A 143 -3.78 2.13 -11.57
CA TYR A 143 -2.61 1.79 -12.39
C TYR A 143 -2.95 0.70 -13.40
N PRO A 144 -2.64 0.90 -14.70
CA PRO A 144 -2.96 -0.06 -15.74
C PRO A 144 -2.46 -1.47 -15.40
N MET A 145 -3.29 -2.45 -15.70
CA MET A 145 -2.98 -3.85 -15.50
C MET A 145 -2.78 -4.50 -16.86
N GLU A 146 -1.63 -5.14 -17.05
CA GLU A 146 -1.40 -5.97 -18.23
C GLU A 146 -2.22 -7.26 -18.14
N GLU A 147 -2.34 -7.98 -19.25
CA GLU A 147 -3.05 -9.25 -19.28
C GLU A 147 -2.35 -10.29 -18.37
N ILE A 148 -3.03 -10.70 -17.32
CA ILE A 148 -2.50 -11.60 -16.30
C ILE A 148 -3.00 -13.01 -16.58
N LYS A 149 -2.06 -13.94 -16.72
CA LYS A 149 -2.36 -15.36 -16.99
C LYS A 149 -2.95 -16.07 -15.76
N ASP A 150 -2.46 -15.76 -14.58
CA ASP A 150 -2.88 -16.39 -13.33
C ASP A 150 -3.25 -15.33 -12.28
N LYS A 151 -4.56 -15.03 -12.20
CA LYS A 151 -5.11 -14.05 -11.28
C LYS A 151 -5.03 -14.51 -9.81
N VAL A 152 -5.11 -15.83 -9.58
CA VAL A 152 -5.06 -16.41 -8.25
C VAL A 152 -3.66 -16.29 -7.67
N GLU A 153 -2.64 -16.64 -8.46
CA GLU A 153 -1.24 -16.49 -8.06
C GLU A 153 -0.88 -15.01 -7.82
N LEU A 154 -1.37 -14.10 -8.66
CA LEU A 154 -1.17 -12.68 -8.44
C LEU A 154 -1.81 -12.20 -7.15
N ALA A 155 -3.05 -12.57 -6.87
CA ALA A 155 -3.75 -12.18 -5.65
C ALA A 155 -3.04 -12.73 -4.40
N ALA A 156 -2.57 -13.99 -4.45
CA ALA A 156 -1.82 -14.60 -3.36
C ALA A 156 -0.50 -13.87 -3.11
N LEU A 157 0.27 -13.59 -4.16
CA LEU A 157 1.55 -12.89 -4.04
C LEU A 157 1.35 -11.41 -3.62
N MET A 158 0.31 -10.74 -4.12
CA MET A 158 -0.07 -9.40 -3.70
C MET A 158 -0.33 -9.36 -2.19
N GLN A 159 -0.98 -10.38 -1.62
CA GLN A 159 -1.22 -10.48 -0.19
C GLN A 159 0.08 -10.62 0.62
N ILE A 160 1.07 -11.36 0.10
CA ILE A 160 2.41 -11.44 0.70
C ILE A 160 3.09 -10.08 0.70
N VAL A 161 3.15 -9.41 -0.44
CA VAL A 161 3.76 -8.09 -0.58
C VAL A 161 3.08 -7.08 0.35
N HIS A 162 1.76 -7.09 0.39
CA HIS A 162 0.95 -6.22 1.24
C HIS A 162 1.23 -6.46 2.74
N THR A 163 1.40 -7.72 3.14
CA THR A 163 1.79 -8.07 4.51
C THR A 163 3.17 -7.49 4.85
N ILE A 164 4.13 -7.56 3.93
CA ILE A 164 5.48 -7.00 4.14
C ILE A 164 5.42 -5.46 4.24
N TYR A 165 4.60 -4.78 3.44
CA TYR A 165 4.38 -3.33 3.57
C TYR A 165 3.82 -2.94 4.94
N ASN A 166 3.08 -3.83 5.60
CA ASN A 166 2.49 -3.57 6.91
C ASN A 166 3.39 -3.96 8.10
N LEU A 167 4.60 -4.42 7.85
CA LEU A 167 5.59 -4.64 8.91
C LEU A 167 6.03 -3.29 9.50
N GLU A 168 6.31 -3.27 10.80
CA GLU A 168 6.79 -2.07 11.51
C GLU A 168 8.01 -1.45 10.81
N GLU A 169 8.95 -2.29 10.37
CA GLU A 169 10.17 -1.86 9.67
C GLU A 169 9.88 -1.13 8.34
N ALA A 170 8.74 -1.40 7.68
CA ALA A 170 8.35 -0.70 6.46
C ALA A 170 7.77 0.69 6.76
N ILE A 171 7.11 0.84 7.91
CA ILE A 171 6.43 2.07 8.33
C ILE A 171 7.40 3.01 9.04
N THR A 172 8.23 2.45 9.92
CA THR A 172 9.15 3.22 10.76
C THR A 172 10.58 3.05 10.25
N LYS A 173 11.14 4.10 9.67
CA LYS A 173 12.59 4.11 9.32
C LYS A 173 13.38 4.50 10.56
N THR A 174 14.14 3.57 11.08
CA THR A 174 15.17 3.80 12.10
C THR A 174 16.46 4.28 11.45
#